data_d2a97c7a4c09620dbfd2e648cab6ee3e
#
_entry.id   d2a97c7a4c09620dbfd2e648cab6ee3e
#
_cell.length_a   1.000
_cell.length_b   1.000
_cell.length_c   1.000
_cell.angle_alpha   90.00
_cell.angle_beta   90.00
_cell.angle_gamma   90.00
#
_symmetry.space_group_name_H-M   'P 1'
#
loop_
_entity.id
_entity.type
_entity.pdbx_description
1 polymer ?
#
loop_
_entity_poly.entity_id
_entity_poly.type
_entity_poly.pdbx_seq_one_letter_code
_entity_poly.pdbx_strand_id
1 'polypeptide(L)'
;MKQYIGTKLIEAEPAYRVRNPGGDYQITTDAREAFTNFAEVEDGYRVRYPDGYESWSPLEAFQEAYRPTEHMSFGLAIEAARKGKRIARRGWNGKGQYVELASAISYTSPGGETVNANHEAIGNHAFAFVGTSGVQMGWLA
;
A
#
# COMPACT_ATOMS: atom_id res chain seq x y z
N MET A 1 1.18 -10.82 -26.73
CA MET A 1 1.45 -10.06 -25.48
C MET A 1 0.88 -10.81 -24.28
N LYS A 2 1.54 -10.70 -23.13
CA LYS A 2 1.06 -11.27 -21.86
C LYS A 2 0.41 -10.17 -21.02
N GLN A 3 -0.53 -10.55 -20.17
CA GLN A 3 -1.15 -9.63 -19.22
C GLN A 3 -0.39 -9.61 -17.90
N TYR A 4 -0.36 -8.47 -17.24
CA TYR A 4 0.26 -8.26 -15.93
C TYR A 4 -0.66 -7.44 -15.06
N ILE A 5 -0.64 -7.69 -13.76
CA ILE A 5 -1.31 -6.86 -12.76
C ILE A 5 -0.25 -6.17 -11.90
N GLY A 6 -0.46 -4.89 -11.62
CA GLY A 6 0.49 -4.10 -10.84
C GLY A 6 0.25 -4.18 -9.34
N THR A 7 1.33 -4.08 -8.57
CA THR A 7 1.30 -4.16 -7.10
C THR A 7 2.14 -3.08 -6.43
N LYS A 8 2.33 -1.92 -7.07
CA LYS A 8 3.12 -0.83 -6.49
C LYS A 8 2.41 -0.18 -5.30
N LEU A 9 3.15 0.08 -4.25
CA LEU A 9 2.76 0.99 -3.19
C LEU A 9 3.23 2.40 -3.57
N ILE A 10 2.32 3.35 -3.61
CA ILE A 10 2.58 4.74 -4.06
C ILE A 10 2.02 5.73 -3.05
N GLU A 11 2.48 6.96 -3.14
CA GLU A 11 1.84 8.10 -2.51
C GLU A 11 1.07 8.88 -3.58
N ALA A 12 -0.10 9.41 -3.24
CA ALA A 12 -0.88 10.19 -4.16
C ALA A 12 -1.74 11.23 -3.44
N GLU A 13 -2.01 12.32 -4.13
CA GLU A 13 -2.94 13.36 -3.68
C GLU A 13 -3.79 13.85 -4.84
N PRO A 14 -5.01 14.33 -4.59
CA PRO A 14 -5.84 14.94 -5.63
C PRO A 14 -5.08 16.09 -6.33
N ALA A 15 -5.11 16.07 -7.65
CA ALA A 15 -4.48 17.08 -8.48
C ALA A 15 -5.23 17.25 -9.79
N TYR A 16 -5.23 18.44 -10.30
CA TYR A 16 -6.01 18.84 -11.46
C TYR A 16 -5.08 19.19 -12.62
N ARG A 17 -5.39 18.65 -13.78
CA ARG A 17 -4.73 19.07 -15.01
C ARG A 17 -5.55 20.20 -15.63
N VAL A 18 -4.93 21.34 -15.78
CA VAL A 18 -5.56 22.55 -16.34
C VAL A 18 -4.84 22.96 -17.62
N ARG A 19 -5.58 23.56 -18.54
CA ARG A 19 -5.02 24.03 -19.80
C ARG A 19 -4.78 25.53 -19.73
N ASN A 20 -3.54 25.93 -19.98
CA ASN A 20 -3.16 27.34 -20.11
C ASN A 20 -3.69 27.97 -21.43
N PRO A 21 -3.88 29.30 -21.48
CA PRO A 21 -4.32 29.96 -22.69
C PRO A 21 -3.46 29.68 -23.93
N GLY A 22 -2.17 29.41 -23.74
CA GLY A 22 -1.23 29.04 -24.81
C GLY A 22 -1.31 27.59 -25.31
N GLY A 23 -2.21 26.79 -24.73
CA GLY A 23 -2.40 25.37 -25.08
C GLY A 23 -1.61 24.36 -24.25
N ASP A 24 -0.67 24.81 -23.44
CA ASP A 24 0.10 23.95 -22.54
C ASP A 24 -0.73 23.49 -21.35
N TYR A 25 -0.37 22.32 -20.80
CA TYR A 25 -0.99 21.80 -19.59
C TYR A 25 -0.16 22.09 -18.35
N GLN A 26 -0.86 22.29 -17.26
CA GLN A 26 -0.28 22.51 -15.94
C GLN A 26 -0.98 21.62 -14.92
N ILE A 27 -0.25 21.15 -13.94
CA ILE A 27 -0.80 20.37 -12.82
C ILE A 27 -0.83 21.26 -11.58
N THR A 28 -1.98 21.34 -10.93
CA THR A 28 -2.15 22.04 -9.64
C THR A 28 -2.88 21.16 -8.64
N THR A 29 -2.48 21.24 -7.39
CA THR A 29 -3.19 20.61 -6.27
C THR A 29 -4.23 21.52 -5.63
N ASP A 30 -4.27 22.78 -6.04
CA ASP A 30 -5.23 23.78 -5.56
C ASP A 30 -6.51 23.72 -6.39
N ALA A 31 -7.53 23.05 -5.83
CA ALA A 31 -8.84 22.93 -6.46
C ALA A 31 -9.49 24.31 -6.74
N ARG A 32 -9.34 25.24 -5.82
CA ARG A 32 -9.93 26.57 -5.96
C ARG A 32 -9.30 27.35 -7.13
N GLU A 33 -7.98 27.29 -7.24
CA GLU A 33 -7.25 27.86 -8.36
C GLU A 33 -7.71 27.24 -9.68
N ALA A 34 -7.74 25.91 -9.73
CA ALA A 34 -8.12 25.15 -10.92
C ALA A 34 -9.50 25.56 -11.45
N PHE A 35 -10.51 25.53 -10.60
CA PHE A 35 -11.89 25.80 -11.02
C PHE A 35 -12.25 27.28 -11.14
N THR A 36 -11.44 28.18 -10.61
CA THR A 36 -11.65 29.62 -10.73
C THR A 36 -10.96 30.21 -11.95
N ASN A 37 -9.74 29.80 -12.25
CA ASN A 37 -8.84 30.44 -13.19
C ASN A 37 -8.76 29.76 -14.57
N PHE A 38 -9.29 28.56 -14.70
CA PHE A 38 -9.17 27.78 -15.92
C PHE A 38 -10.52 27.28 -16.43
N ALA A 39 -10.72 27.35 -17.75
CA ALA A 39 -11.94 26.86 -18.38
C ALA A 39 -11.96 25.33 -18.54
N GLU A 40 -10.80 24.72 -18.78
CA GLU A 40 -10.65 23.28 -18.93
C GLU A 40 -9.91 22.73 -17.72
N VAL A 41 -10.61 21.90 -16.94
CA VAL A 41 -10.09 21.25 -15.73
C VAL A 41 -10.40 19.76 -15.81
N GLU A 42 -9.40 18.96 -15.59
CA GLU A 42 -9.53 17.50 -15.52
C GLU A 42 -9.13 17.00 -14.15
N ASP A 43 -10.01 16.24 -13.52
CA ASP A 43 -9.76 15.64 -12.20
C ASP A 43 -8.77 14.48 -12.31
N GLY A 44 -7.91 14.35 -11.33
CA GLY A 44 -6.95 13.29 -11.25
C GLY A 44 -6.15 13.29 -9.96
N TYR A 45 -5.00 12.65 -10.02
CA TYR A 45 -4.08 12.53 -8.90
C TYR A 45 -2.64 12.79 -9.35
N ARG A 46 -1.89 13.51 -8.51
CA ARG A 46 -0.44 13.51 -8.57
C ARG A 46 0.05 12.26 -7.84
N VAL A 47 0.83 11.44 -8.51
CA VAL A 47 1.32 10.15 -8.03
C VAL A 47 2.83 10.23 -7.86
N ARG A 48 3.32 9.83 -6.69
CA ARG A 48 4.75 9.68 -6.42
C ARG A 48 5.08 8.21 -6.23
N TYR A 49 6.01 7.73 -7.03
CA TYR A 49 6.51 6.37 -7.00
C TYR A 49 7.63 6.20 -5.96
N PRO A 50 7.93 4.95 -5.53
CA PRO A 50 8.97 4.71 -4.52
C PRO A 50 10.36 5.24 -4.87
N ASP A 51 10.69 5.37 -6.15
CA ASP A 51 11.95 5.95 -6.64
C ASP A 51 11.95 7.49 -6.66
N GLY A 52 10.86 8.13 -6.26
CA GLY A 52 10.70 9.58 -6.28
C GLY A 52 10.15 10.16 -7.58
N TYR A 53 10.00 9.35 -8.63
CA TYR A 53 9.36 9.81 -9.86
C TYR A 53 7.91 10.21 -9.61
N GLU A 54 7.50 11.32 -10.22
CA GLU A 54 6.14 11.83 -10.12
C GLU A 54 5.45 11.87 -11.49
N SER A 55 4.17 11.56 -11.50
CA SER A 55 3.31 11.68 -12.66
C SER A 55 1.91 12.13 -12.26
N TRP A 56 1.13 12.53 -13.24
CA TRP A 56 -0.29 12.80 -13.04
C TRP A 56 -1.10 11.71 -13.73
N SER A 57 -2.18 11.26 -13.07
CA SER A 57 -3.09 10.24 -13.60
C SER A 57 -4.52 10.77 -13.60
N PRO A 58 -5.29 10.58 -14.69
CA PRO A 58 -6.71 10.85 -14.70
C PRO A 58 -7.45 10.06 -13.62
N LEU A 59 -8.54 10.63 -13.11
CA LEU A 59 -9.30 10.06 -12.00
C LEU A 59 -9.71 8.60 -12.22
N GLU A 60 -10.29 8.27 -13.36
CA GLU A 60 -10.77 6.91 -13.65
C GLU A 60 -9.60 5.91 -13.71
N ALA A 61 -8.53 6.26 -14.40
CA ALA A 61 -7.33 5.42 -14.51
C ALA A 61 -6.69 5.19 -13.14
N PHE A 62 -6.65 6.22 -12.30
CA PHE A 62 -6.13 6.10 -10.94
C PHE A 62 -7.00 5.17 -10.08
N GLN A 63 -8.31 5.37 -10.09
CA GLN A 63 -9.25 4.56 -9.30
C GLN A 63 -9.30 3.10 -9.74
N GLU A 64 -9.09 2.83 -11.02
CA GLU A 64 -8.98 1.47 -11.53
C GLU A 64 -7.70 0.77 -11.03
N ALA A 65 -6.57 1.48 -10.99
CA ALA A 65 -5.27 0.91 -10.68
C ALA A 65 -4.97 0.84 -9.17
N TYR A 66 -5.49 1.76 -8.38
CA TYR A 66 -5.10 1.93 -6.97
C TYR A 66 -6.29 1.91 -6.02
N ARG A 67 -6.03 1.45 -4.80
CA ARG A 67 -6.98 1.47 -3.68
C ARG A 67 -6.32 2.14 -2.48
N PRO A 68 -7.06 2.95 -1.70
CA PRO A 68 -6.54 3.48 -0.45
C PRO A 68 -6.06 2.37 0.48
N THR A 69 -4.92 2.57 1.13
CA THR A 69 -4.38 1.58 2.07
C THR A 69 -5.26 1.33 3.29
N GLU A 70 -6.19 2.22 3.56
CA GLU A 70 -7.19 2.08 4.61
C GLU A 70 -8.33 1.10 4.27
N HIS A 71 -8.48 0.76 2.99
CA HIS A 71 -9.57 -0.07 2.47
C HIS A 71 -9.09 -1.10 1.44
N MET A 72 -7.98 -1.76 1.74
CA MET A 72 -7.43 -2.78 0.86
C MET A 72 -8.23 -4.08 0.93
N SER A 73 -8.31 -4.78 -0.21
CA SER A 73 -8.68 -6.18 -0.23
C SER A 73 -7.62 -7.03 0.49
N PHE A 74 -7.97 -8.25 0.88
CA PHE A 74 -7.00 -9.18 1.50
C PHE A 74 -5.77 -9.42 0.61
N GLY A 75 -5.98 -9.57 -0.71
CA GLY A 75 -4.87 -9.76 -1.65
C GLY A 75 -3.91 -8.57 -1.70
N LEU A 76 -4.43 -7.34 -1.71
CA LEU A 76 -3.59 -6.13 -1.66
C LEU A 76 -2.91 -5.97 -0.30
N ALA A 77 -3.57 -6.32 0.79
CA ALA A 77 -2.97 -6.31 2.12
C ALA A 77 -1.78 -7.28 2.21
N ILE A 78 -1.90 -8.46 1.65
CA ILE A 78 -0.79 -9.43 1.57
C ILE A 78 0.38 -8.87 0.76
N GLU A 79 0.12 -8.21 -0.36
CA GLU A 79 1.17 -7.55 -1.15
C GLU A 79 1.86 -6.42 -0.37
N ALA A 80 1.11 -5.66 0.42
CA ALA A 80 1.69 -4.65 1.32
C ALA A 80 2.59 -5.30 2.39
N ALA A 81 2.14 -6.42 2.98
CA ALA A 81 2.94 -7.17 3.95
C ALA A 81 4.24 -7.71 3.33
N ARG A 82 4.20 -8.19 2.08
CA ARG A 82 5.40 -8.61 1.34
C ARG A 82 6.41 -7.46 1.13
N LYS A 83 5.95 -6.23 1.13
CA LYS A 83 6.77 -5.01 1.05
C LYS A 83 7.27 -4.52 2.42
N GLY A 84 7.09 -5.31 3.48
CA GLY A 84 7.55 -5.00 4.83
C GLY A 84 6.58 -4.14 5.64
N LYS A 85 5.34 -4.01 5.21
CA LYS A 85 4.32 -3.27 5.95
C LYS A 85 3.59 -4.17 6.94
N ARG A 86 3.10 -3.56 8.02
CA ARG A 86 2.19 -4.22 8.95
C ARG A 86 0.76 -4.03 8.46
N ILE A 87 -0.01 -5.10 8.43
CA ILE A 87 -1.40 -5.08 8.02
C ILE A 87 -2.30 -5.51 9.18
N ALA A 88 -3.49 -4.94 9.22
CA ALA A 88 -4.49 -5.25 10.24
C ALA A 88 -5.89 -5.20 9.63
N ARG A 89 -6.79 -5.96 10.23
CA ARG A 89 -8.20 -5.88 9.89
C ARG A 89 -8.92 -4.97 10.89
N ARG A 90 -9.72 -4.05 10.38
CA ARG A 90 -10.64 -3.28 11.23
C ARG A 90 -11.63 -4.25 11.90
N GLY A 91 -11.83 -4.11 13.19
CA GLY A 91 -12.72 -4.97 13.94
C GLY A 91 -12.10 -6.24 14.52
N TRP A 92 -10.79 -6.41 14.48
CA TRP A 92 -10.13 -7.40 15.32
C TRP A 92 -10.31 -7.05 16.80
N ASN A 93 -10.56 -8.08 17.61
CA ASN A 93 -10.89 -7.88 19.04
C ASN A 93 -9.73 -7.36 19.89
N GLY A 94 -8.51 -7.49 19.44
CA GLY A 94 -7.31 -7.03 20.13
C GLY A 94 -6.79 -5.72 19.57
N LYS A 95 -6.49 -4.75 20.44
CA LYS A 95 -5.82 -3.51 20.05
C LYS A 95 -4.36 -3.79 19.70
N GLY A 96 -3.87 -3.14 18.64
CA GLY A 96 -2.47 -3.27 18.23
C GLY A 96 -2.09 -4.60 17.61
N GLN A 97 -3.05 -5.45 17.27
CA GLN A 97 -2.80 -6.69 16.54
C GLN A 97 -2.51 -6.39 15.06
N TYR A 98 -1.55 -7.10 14.52
CA TYR A 98 -1.19 -6.95 13.10
C TYR A 98 -0.56 -8.23 12.56
N VAL A 99 -0.44 -8.28 11.25
CA VAL A 99 0.30 -9.32 10.52
C VAL A 99 1.48 -8.68 9.83
N GLU A 100 2.63 -9.31 9.89
CA GLU A 100 3.83 -8.89 9.17
C GLU A 100 4.55 -10.10 8.56
N LEU A 101 5.41 -9.83 7.59
CA LEU A 101 6.25 -10.86 6.99
C LEU A 101 7.43 -11.15 7.92
N ALA A 102 7.50 -12.37 8.44
CA ALA A 102 8.64 -12.86 9.19
C ALA A 102 9.71 -13.44 8.25
N SER A 103 10.97 -13.31 8.61
CA SER A 103 12.09 -13.76 7.79
C SER A 103 12.29 -15.28 7.79
N ALA A 104 11.65 -16.00 8.71
CA ALA A 104 11.78 -17.45 8.85
C ALA A 104 10.52 -18.06 9.46
N ILE A 105 10.33 -19.34 9.25
CA ILE A 105 9.22 -20.10 9.87
C ILE A 105 9.47 -20.31 11.36
N SER A 106 10.70 -20.58 11.74
CA SER A 106 11.12 -20.68 13.15
C SER A 106 11.61 -19.32 13.63
N TYR A 107 11.06 -18.84 14.70
CA TYR A 107 11.46 -17.58 15.32
C TYR A 107 11.24 -17.63 16.84
N THR A 108 11.93 -16.75 17.55
CA THR A 108 11.75 -16.62 19.00
C THR A 108 10.65 -15.61 19.28
N SER A 109 9.62 -16.05 20.01
CA SER A 109 8.55 -15.15 20.46
C SER A 109 9.05 -14.11 21.47
N PRO A 110 8.37 -13.00 21.68
CA PRO A 110 8.70 -12.04 22.74
C PRO A 110 8.75 -12.63 24.14
N GLY A 111 8.03 -13.73 24.39
CA GLY A 111 8.06 -14.47 25.66
C GLY A 111 9.26 -15.41 25.83
N GLY A 112 10.18 -15.43 24.87
CA GLY A 112 11.38 -16.27 24.90
C GLY A 112 11.18 -17.69 24.40
N GLU A 113 9.98 -18.05 23.95
CA GLU A 113 9.69 -19.37 23.39
C GLU A 113 10.06 -19.41 21.91
N THR A 114 10.62 -20.54 21.46
CA THR A 114 10.86 -20.75 20.03
C THR A 114 9.62 -21.36 19.40
N VAL A 115 9.03 -20.62 18.47
CA VAL A 115 7.89 -21.08 17.68
C VAL A 115 8.39 -21.85 16.47
N ASN A 116 7.78 -23.00 16.19
CA ASN A 116 8.22 -23.91 15.13
C ASN A 116 9.69 -24.38 15.28
N ALA A 117 10.10 -24.74 16.49
CA ALA A 117 11.48 -25.10 16.82
C ALA A 117 12.08 -26.22 15.94
N ASN A 118 11.23 -27.08 15.37
CA ASN A 118 11.65 -28.18 14.50
C ASN A 118 11.87 -27.80 13.04
N HIS A 119 11.74 -26.53 12.71
CA HIS A 119 11.95 -26.00 11.35
C HIS A 119 13.24 -25.19 11.30
N GLU A 120 13.86 -25.20 10.14
CA GLU A 120 15.04 -24.36 9.92
C GLU A 120 14.69 -22.88 10.02
N ALA A 121 15.55 -22.12 10.70
CA ALA A 121 15.38 -20.68 10.86
C ALA A 121 15.68 -19.89 9.58
N ILE A 122 16.17 -20.53 8.52
CA ILE A 122 16.64 -19.89 7.29
C ILE A 122 15.83 -20.40 6.10
N GLY A 123 15.45 -19.49 5.23
CA GLY A 123 15.02 -19.77 3.86
C GLY A 123 13.55 -19.63 3.53
N ASN A 124 12.64 -19.68 4.47
CA ASN A 124 11.22 -19.54 4.19
C ASN A 124 10.60 -18.39 4.97
N HIS A 125 10.03 -17.44 4.24
CA HIS A 125 9.24 -16.37 4.85
C HIS A 125 7.88 -16.90 5.31
N ALA A 126 7.38 -16.35 6.39
CA ALA A 126 6.05 -16.64 6.92
C ALA A 126 5.33 -15.35 7.29
N PHE A 127 4.02 -15.34 7.16
CA PHE A 127 3.22 -14.28 7.73
C PHE A 127 2.99 -14.56 9.22
N ALA A 128 3.44 -13.66 10.07
CA ALA A 128 3.31 -13.77 11.51
C ALA A 128 2.17 -12.90 12.01
N PHE A 129 1.22 -13.48 12.70
CA PHE A 129 0.20 -12.75 13.44
C PHE A 129 0.76 -12.35 14.81
N VAL A 130 0.84 -11.05 15.04
CA VAL A 130 1.39 -10.49 16.28
C VAL A 130 0.26 -9.90 17.10
N GLY A 131 0.04 -10.48 18.27
CA GLY A 131 -0.93 -9.99 19.26
C GLY A 131 -0.26 -9.28 20.44
N THR A 132 -1.05 -8.89 21.42
CA THR A 132 -0.57 -8.23 22.65
C THR A 132 0.32 -9.11 23.51
N SER A 133 0.19 -10.43 23.41
CA SER A 133 1.00 -11.43 24.11
C SER A 133 2.15 -11.99 23.26
N GLY A 134 2.46 -11.35 22.13
CA GLY A 134 3.49 -11.79 21.21
C GLY A 134 2.94 -12.51 19.99
N VAL A 135 3.79 -13.22 19.28
CA VAL A 135 3.42 -13.93 18.06
C VAL A 135 2.64 -15.20 18.43
N GLN A 136 1.46 -15.33 17.87
CA GLN A 136 0.56 -16.46 18.20
C GLN A 136 0.41 -17.47 17.06
N MET A 137 0.58 -17.04 15.83
CA MET A 137 0.36 -17.88 14.66
C MET A 137 1.16 -17.37 13.46
N GLY A 138 1.58 -18.30 12.61
CA GLY A 138 2.23 -18.00 11.34
C GLY A 138 1.81 -18.97 10.25
N TRP A 139 1.91 -18.56 9.02
CA TRP A 139 1.73 -19.43 7.85
C TRP A 139 2.72 -19.04 6.76
N LEU A 140 2.97 -19.99 5.84
CA LEU A 140 3.92 -19.80 4.76
C LEU A 140 3.51 -18.65 3.83
N ALA A 141 4.48 -17.86 3.47
CA ALA A 141 4.30 -16.73 2.56
C ALA A 141 4.48 -17.13 1.09
#